data_8711ba241ce0775ee53d9df3b22c0607
#
_entry.id   8711ba241ce0775ee53d9df3b22c0607
#
_cell.length_a   1.000
_cell.length_b   1.000
_cell.length_c   1.000
_cell.angle_alpha   90.00
_cell.angle_beta   90.00
_cell.angle_gamma   90.00
#
_symmetry.space_group_name_H-M   'P 1'
#
loop_
_entity.id
_entity.type
_entity.pdbx_description
1 polymer ?
#
loop_
_entity_poly.entity_id
_entity_poly.type
_entity_poly.pdbx_seq_one_letter_code
_entity_poly.pdbx_strand_id
1 'polypeptide(L)'
;NSSVDYSADEKYLIECYRRSDNYVRKHMLRYMELIDKTERKATGTPQRNVAVIQDVDGNNIVFINDIIFMGKQSIKWNDVEAYLKRFVGEFYLISDTEDEIYIGADLPDEYAHSEYTRVLKGANAKAKANAAQGIPELIEIATEKRHTENSKKKHEKDAKYGWYRYESRFALPVYSE
;
A
#
# COMPACT_ATOMS: atom_id res chain seq x y z
N ASN A 1 33.31 -1.79 31.28
CA ASN A 1 33.10 -1.23 29.93
C ASN A 1 33.22 -2.37 28.96
N SER A 2 32.09 -3.03 28.61
CA SER A 2 32.03 -3.96 27.51
C SER A 2 32.02 -3.14 26.21
N SER A 3 33.12 -3.14 25.47
CA SER A 3 33.12 -2.62 24.10
C SER A 3 32.22 -3.50 23.27
N VAL A 4 31.15 -2.93 22.74
CA VAL A 4 30.30 -3.62 21.77
C VAL A 4 31.14 -3.79 20.49
N ASP A 5 31.43 -5.03 20.12
CA ASP A 5 32.15 -5.32 18.89
C ASP A 5 31.14 -5.45 17.73
N TYR A 6 31.14 -4.44 16.87
CA TYR A 6 30.26 -4.39 15.69
C TYR A 6 30.85 -5.18 14.54
N SER A 7 30.01 -5.89 13.79
CA SER A 7 30.37 -6.52 12.52
C SER A 7 30.85 -5.49 11.47
N ALA A 8 31.44 -5.96 10.39
CA ALA A 8 31.88 -5.07 9.30
C ALA A 8 30.72 -4.29 8.67
N ASP A 9 29.57 -4.95 8.50
CA ASP A 9 28.36 -4.34 7.94
C ASP A 9 27.73 -3.31 8.87
N GLU A 10 27.71 -3.58 10.18
CA GLU A 10 27.23 -2.62 11.17
C GLU A 10 28.14 -1.37 11.21
N LYS A 11 29.45 -1.55 11.19
CA LYS A 11 30.41 -0.43 11.10
C LYS A 11 30.20 0.40 9.85
N TYR A 12 29.98 -0.25 8.69
CA TYR A 12 29.70 0.43 7.44
C TYR A 12 28.39 1.24 7.50
N LEU A 13 27.30 0.66 8.00
CA LEU A 13 26.00 1.35 8.18
C LEU A 13 26.13 2.57 9.09
N ILE A 14 26.83 2.43 10.23
CA ILE A 14 27.06 3.52 11.17
C ILE A 14 27.85 4.66 10.50
N GLU A 15 28.87 4.33 9.70
CA GLU A 15 29.64 5.34 8.97
C GLU A 15 28.81 6.04 7.89
N CYS A 16 27.99 5.31 7.14
CA CYS A 16 27.08 5.88 6.15
C CYS A 16 26.10 6.85 6.82
N TYR A 17 25.48 6.43 7.92
CA TYR A 17 24.58 7.27 8.69
C TYR A 17 25.28 8.55 9.19
N ARG A 18 26.48 8.45 9.72
CA ARG A 18 27.23 9.61 10.26
C ARG A 18 27.63 10.61 9.19
N ARG A 19 27.95 10.14 7.99
CA ARG A 19 28.35 10.99 6.84
C ARG A 19 27.16 11.63 6.13
N SER A 20 25.97 11.09 6.30
CA SER A 20 24.76 11.59 5.63
C SER A 20 24.29 12.91 6.24
N ASP A 21 23.63 13.72 5.43
CA ASP A 21 22.90 14.90 5.91
C ASP A 21 21.64 14.54 6.70
N ASN A 22 20.98 15.55 7.28
CA ASN A 22 19.84 15.33 8.15
C ASN A 22 18.62 14.74 7.42
N TYR A 23 18.46 15.06 6.15
CA TYR A 23 17.39 14.53 5.30
C TYR A 23 17.60 13.03 5.05
N VAL A 24 18.79 12.64 4.60
CA VAL A 24 19.15 11.24 4.34
C VAL A 24 19.10 10.40 5.62
N ARG A 25 19.60 10.91 6.76
CA ARG A 25 19.50 10.23 8.07
C ARG A 25 18.06 9.90 8.44
N LYS A 26 17.16 10.87 8.25
CA LYS A 26 15.73 10.69 8.54
C LYS A 26 15.10 9.59 7.67
N HIS A 27 15.48 9.53 6.39
CA HIS A 27 15.02 8.50 5.47
C HIS A 27 15.59 7.13 5.79
N MET A 28 16.87 7.04 6.14
CA MET A 28 17.49 5.79 6.58
C MET A 28 16.80 5.21 7.81
N LEU A 29 16.57 6.02 8.85
CA LEU A 29 15.87 5.59 10.08
C LEU A 29 14.45 5.11 9.75
N ARG A 30 13.74 5.84 8.91
CA ARG A 30 12.39 5.50 8.50
C ARG A 30 12.33 4.19 7.71
N TYR A 31 13.28 3.97 6.81
CA TYR A 31 13.41 2.72 6.07
C TYR A 31 13.65 1.52 7.00
N MET A 32 14.52 1.70 8.00
CA MET A 32 14.79 0.67 9.01
C MET A 32 13.56 0.39 9.89
N GLU A 33 12.78 1.41 10.24
CA GLU A 33 11.50 1.24 10.95
C GLU A 33 10.47 0.46 10.11
N LEU A 34 10.43 0.70 8.80
CA LEU A 34 9.58 -0.05 7.87
C LEU A 34 9.96 -1.54 7.82
N ILE A 35 11.26 -1.84 7.70
CA ILE A 35 11.77 -3.23 7.71
C ILE A 35 11.41 -3.90 9.03
N ASP A 36 11.69 -3.28 10.17
CA ASP A 36 11.41 -3.83 11.51
C ASP A 36 9.91 -4.11 11.70
N LYS A 37 9.04 -3.19 11.24
CA LYS A 37 7.59 -3.40 11.25
C LYS A 37 7.16 -4.56 10.34
N THR A 38 7.80 -4.71 9.18
CA THR A 38 7.49 -5.80 8.23
C THR A 38 7.91 -7.14 8.81
N GLU A 39 9.09 -7.24 9.42
CA GLU A 39 9.57 -8.46 10.07
C GLU A 39 8.74 -8.82 11.31
N ARG A 40 8.35 -7.85 12.13
CA ARG A 40 7.44 -8.08 13.27
C ARG A 40 6.05 -8.52 12.83
N LYS A 41 5.55 -8.01 11.70
CA LYS A 41 4.31 -8.50 11.10
C LYS A 41 4.43 -9.93 10.58
N ALA A 42 5.58 -10.32 10.04
CA ALA A 42 5.82 -11.69 9.57
C ALA A 42 5.78 -12.74 10.70
N THR A 43 6.07 -12.34 11.94
CA THR A 43 6.07 -13.24 13.11
C THR A 43 4.76 -13.35 13.88
N GLY A 44 3.74 -12.52 13.56
CA GLY A 44 2.50 -12.46 14.37
C GLY A 44 1.20 -12.14 13.64
N THR A 45 1.21 -11.89 12.34
CA THR A 45 -0.01 -11.56 11.58
C THR A 45 -0.58 -12.82 10.93
N PRO A 46 -1.92 -13.02 10.92
CA PRO A 46 -2.51 -14.07 10.08
C PRO A 46 -2.01 -13.85 8.65
N GLN A 47 -1.47 -14.91 8.08
CA GLN A 47 -0.89 -14.94 6.73
C GLN A 47 -1.91 -14.32 5.76
N ARG A 48 -1.60 -13.14 5.21
CA ARG A 48 -2.44 -12.54 4.18
C ARG A 48 -2.28 -13.39 2.93
N ASN A 49 -3.40 -13.84 2.39
CA ASN A 49 -3.43 -14.62 1.15
C ASN A 49 -3.26 -13.72 -0.09
N VAL A 50 -2.22 -12.91 -0.08
CA VAL A 50 -1.87 -11.97 -1.15
C VAL A 50 -0.44 -12.25 -1.58
N ALA A 51 -0.22 -12.37 -2.88
CA ALA A 51 1.09 -12.59 -3.47
C ALA A 51 1.29 -11.66 -4.69
N VAL A 52 2.51 -11.19 -4.91
CA VAL A 52 2.89 -10.55 -6.17
C VAL A 52 3.40 -11.63 -7.11
N ILE A 53 2.79 -11.74 -8.29
CA ILE A 53 3.17 -12.67 -9.36
C ILE A 53 3.44 -11.89 -10.64
N GLN A 54 4.06 -12.52 -11.64
CA GLN A 54 4.24 -11.93 -12.96
C GLN A 54 3.31 -12.57 -13.97
N ASP A 55 2.76 -11.75 -14.86
CA ASP A 55 2.03 -12.24 -16.04
C ASP A 55 2.98 -12.72 -17.14
N VAL A 56 2.42 -13.16 -18.25
CA VAL A 56 3.20 -13.70 -19.40
C VAL A 56 4.08 -12.64 -20.06
N ASP A 57 3.77 -11.37 -19.87
CA ASP A 57 4.51 -10.22 -20.40
C ASP A 57 5.54 -9.69 -19.38
N GLY A 58 5.64 -10.30 -18.20
CA GLY A 58 6.56 -9.93 -17.13
C GLY A 58 6.06 -8.79 -16.25
N ASN A 59 4.80 -8.36 -16.38
CA ASN A 59 4.24 -7.32 -15.51
C ASN A 59 3.83 -7.89 -14.15
N ASN A 60 4.06 -7.13 -13.10
CA ASN A 60 3.62 -7.51 -11.75
C ASN A 60 2.10 -7.41 -11.62
N ILE A 61 1.52 -8.42 -10.97
CA ILE A 61 0.09 -8.52 -10.63
C ILE A 61 -0.02 -8.91 -9.17
N VAL A 62 -0.88 -8.23 -8.42
CA VAL A 62 -1.25 -8.64 -7.05
C VAL A 62 -2.30 -9.73 -7.14
N PHE A 63 -1.95 -10.95 -6.76
CA PHE A 63 -2.87 -12.06 -6.71
C PHE A 63 -3.44 -12.20 -5.28
N ILE A 64 -4.76 -12.09 -5.16
CA ILE A 64 -5.48 -12.16 -3.89
C ILE A 64 -6.20 -13.51 -3.86
N ASN A 65 -5.67 -14.45 -3.08
CA ASN A 65 -6.12 -15.84 -3.09
C ASN A 65 -7.51 -16.05 -2.48
N ASP A 66 -7.93 -15.21 -1.53
CA ASP A 66 -9.18 -15.40 -0.82
C ASP A 66 -10.20 -14.30 -1.11
N ILE A 67 -11.45 -14.70 -1.27
CA ILE A 67 -12.57 -13.79 -1.36
C ILE A 67 -13.19 -13.68 0.04
N ILE A 68 -12.79 -12.68 0.82
CA ILE A 68 -13.29 -12.47 2.18
C ILE A 68 -14.53 -11.56 2.24
N PHE A 69 -14.66 -10.63 1.29
CA PHE A 69 -15.81 -9.76 1.19
C PHE A 69 -16.82 -10.38 0.22
N MET A 70 -17.75 -11.15 0.80
CA MET A 70 -18.80 -11.82 0.06
C MET A 70 -20.15 -11.21 0.40
N GLY A 71 -20.88 -10.83 -0.63
CA GLY A 71 -22.30 -10.44 -0.49
C GLY A 71 -23.12 -11.07 -1.59
N LYS A 72 -24.21 -11.77 -1.26
CA LYS A 72 -25.10 -12.34 -2.29
C LYS A 72 -25.77 -11.28 -3.15
N GLN A 73 -26.13 -10.14 -2.56
CA GLN A 73 -26.79 -9.02 -3.25
C GLN A 73 -25.96 -7.73 -3.20
N SER A 74 -25.24 -7.49 -2.13
CA SER A 74 -24.40 -6.29 -1.97
C SER A 74 -23.22 -6.55 -1.02
N ILE A 75 -22.11 -5.87 -1.27
CA ILE A 75 -20.95 -5.86 -0.38
C ILE A 75 -21.28 -5.03 0.87
N LYS A 76 -20.84 -5.50 2.02
CA LYS A 76 -20.87 -4.71 3.28
C LYS A 76 -19.65 -3.79 3.32
N TRP A 77 -19.80 -2.59 2.80
CA TRP A 77 -18.69 -1.64 2.68
C TRP A 77 -18.10 -1.19 4.03
N ASN A 78 -18.88 -1.20 5.09
CA ASN A 78 -18.39 -0.94 6.45
C ASN A 78 -17.36 -1.99 6.91
N ASP A 79 -17.48 -3.25 6.46
CA ASP A 79 -16.49 -4.29 6.77
C ASP A 79 -15.19 -4.03 6.00
N VAL A 80 -15.29 -3.54 4.75
CA VAL A 80 -14.13 -3.13 3.94
C VAL A 80 -13.42 -1.92 4.56
N GLU A 81 -14.17 -0.92 5.00
CA GLU A 81 -13.64 0.24 5.72
C GLU A 81 -12.91 -0.19 6.99
N ALA A 82 -13.53 -1.03 7.82
CA ALA A 82 -12.91 -1.54 9.03
C ALA A 82 -11.63 -2.32 8.75
N TYR A 83 -11.59 -3.08 7.65
CA TYR A 83 -10.40 -3.79 7.20
C TYR A 83 -9.26 -2.83 6.83
N LEU A 84 -9.56 -1.77 6.07
CA LEU A 84 -8.59 -0.80 5.60
C LEU A 84 -7.99 0.07 6.73
N LYS A 85 -8.72 0.26 7.83
CA LYS A 85 -8.23 1.01 9.01
C LYS A 85 -6.93 0.44 9.58
N ARG A 86 -6.62 -0.83 9.35
CA ARG A 86 -5.36 -1.47 9.76
C ARG A 86 -4.12 -0.88 9.08
N PHE A 87 -4.28 -0.27 7.91
CA PHE A 87 -3.19 0.30 7.14
C PHE A 87 -2.99 1.80 7.41
N VAL A 88 -3.91 2.45 8.13
CA VAL A 88 -3.81 3.88 8.45
C VAL A 88 -2.56 4.16 9.26
N GLY A 89 -1.82 5.19 8.85
CA GLY A 89 -0.54 5.56 9.45
C GLY A 89 0.68 4.81 8.88
N GLU A 90 0.46 3.84 7.99
CA GLU A 90 1.53 3.12 7.32
C GLU A 90 2.03 3.88 6.08
N PHE A 91 3.27 3.58 5.68
CA PHE A 91 3.88 4.09 4.46
C PHE A 91 4.30 2.93 3.59
N TYR A 92 4.13 3.10 2.28
CA TYR A 92 4.54 2.13 1.28
C TYR A 92 5.35 2.82 0.18
N LEU A 93 6.36 2.13 -0.32
CA LEU A 93 7.23 2.64 -1.37
C LEU A 93 6.79 2.06 -2.70
N ILE A 94 6.58 2.90 -3.71
CA ILE A 94 6.38 2.46 -5.09
C ILE A 94 7.74 2.08 -5.68
N SER A 95 7.93 0.82 -6.04
CA SER A 95 9.23 0.30 -6.50
C SER A 95 9.72 0.96 -7.80
N ASP A 96 8.82 1.36 -8.69
CA ASP A 96 9.13 1.95 -9.99
C ASP A 96 9.63 3.40 -9.90
N THR A 97 9.05 4.19 -9.00
CA THR A 97 9.29 5.65 -8.92
C THR A 97 9.97 6.09 -7.63
N GLU A 98 10.14 5.17 -6.68
CA GLU A 98 10.63 5.45 -5.32
C GLU A 98 9.75 6.48 -4.55
N ASP A 99 8.51 6.68 -5.00
CA ASP A 99 7.57 7.53 -4.29
C ASP A 99 7.08 6.86 -3.02
N GLU A 100 7.02 7.62 -1.94
CA GLU A 100 6.54 7.17 -0.64
C GLU A 100 5.08 7.56 -0.47
N ILE A 101 4.21 6.57 -0.31
CA ILE A 101 2.76 6.74 -0.17
C ILE A 101 2.35 6.54 1.29
N TYR A 102 1.82 7.59 1.88
CA TYR A 102 1.24 7.55 3.22
C TYR A 102 -0.25 7.20 3.17
N ILE A 103 -0.69 6.28 4.02
CA ILE A 103 -2.10 5.93 4.16
C ILE A 103 -2.74 6.84 5.23
N GLY A 104 -3.46 7.84 4.76
CA GLY A 104 -4.18 8.78 5.61
C GLY A 104 -5.44 8.18 6.26
N ALA A 105 -5.92 8.83 7.30
CA ALA A 105 -7.12 8.41 8.03
C ALA A 105 -8.40 8.41 7.18
N ASP A 106 -8.44 9.21 6.12
CA ASP A 106 -9.60 9.37 5.25
C ASP A 106 -9.71 8.26 4.19
N LEU A 107 -8.58 7.57 3.87
CA LEU A 107 -8.58 6.54 2.83
C LEU A 107 -9.65 5.45 3.04
N PRO A 108 -9.84 4.86 4.25
CA PRO A 108 -10.84 3.82 4.45
C PRO A 108 -12.27 4.26 4.10
N ASP A 109 -12.67 5.45 4.52
CA ASP A 109 -13.99 6.01 4.21
C ASP A 109 -14.13 6.34 2.72
N GLU A 110 -13.17 7.03 2.13
CA GLU A 110 -13.17 7.36 0.70
C GLU A 110 -13.19 6.12 -0.18
N TYR A 111 -12.45 5.09 0.17
CA TYR A 111 -12.44 3.83 -0.57
C TYR A 111 -13.80 3.13 -0.51
N ALA A 112 -14.40 3.06 0.68
CA ALA A 112 -15.62 2.30 0.92
C ALA A 112 -16.90 3.06 0.54
N HIS A 113 -16.93 4.38 0.71
CA HIS A 113 -18.16 5.18 0.64
C HIS A 113 -18.17 6.29 -0.40
N SER A 114 -17.14 6.38 -1.28
CA SER A 114 -17.13 7.34 -2.38
C SER A 114 -18.34 7.17 -3.31
N GLU A 115 -18.68 8.22 -4.04
CA GLU A 115 -19.74 8.20 -5.06
C GLU A 115 -19.50 7.07 -6.08
N TYR A 116 -18.24 6.87 -6.49
CA TYR A 116 -17.86 5.76 -7.38
C TYR A 116 -18.17 4.39 -6.75
N THR A 117 -17.88 4.20 -5.48
CA THR A 117 -18.14 2.92 -4.78
C THR A 117 -19.63 2.63 -4.67
N ARG A 118 -20.45 3.65 -4.42
CA ARG A 118 -21.90 3.51 -4.26
C ARG A 118 -22.62 3.01 -5.50
N VAL A 119 -22.07 3.28 -6.70
CA VAL A 119 -22.66 2.83 -7.96
C VAL A 119 -22.20 1.45 -8.40
N LEU A 120 -21.14 0.90 -7.78
CA LEU A 120 -20.63 -0.42 -8.11
C LEU A 120 -21.59 -1.52 -7.72
N LYS A 121 -21.74 -2.52 -8.59
CA LYS A 121 -22.61 -3.69 -8.37
C LYS A 121 -21.93 -4.97 -8.85
N GLY A 122 -22.43 -6.12 -8.37
CA GLY A 122 -22.01 -7.43 -8.84
C GLY A 122 -20.52 -7.68 -8.77
N ALA A 123 -19.95 -8.21 -9.85
CA ALA A 123 -18.54 -8.57 -9.91
C ALA A 123 -17.59 -7.40 -9.64
N ASN A 124 -17.89 -6.19 -10.12
CA ASN A 124 -17.06 -5.01 -9.91
C ASN A 124 -17.02 -4.57 -8.44
N ALA A 125 -18.16 -4.61 -7.75
CA ALA A 125 -18.22 -4.33 -6.32
C ALA A 125 -17.40 -5.36 -5.52
N LYS A 126 -17.56 -6.65 -5.85
CA LYS A 126 -16.82 -7.76 -5.24
C LYS A 126 -15.32 -7.63 -5.51
N ALA A 127 -14.93 -7.29 -6.74
CA ALA A 127 -13.53 -7.10 -7.10
C ALA A 127 -12.90 -5.94 -6.31
N LYS A 128 -13.53 -4.77 -6.30
CA LYS A 128 -13.02 -3.62 -5.53
C LYS A 128 -12.93 -3.93 -4.03
N ALA A 129 -13.96 -4.55 -3.45
CA ALA A 129 -13.95 -4.89 -2.03
C ALA A 129 -12.77 -5.81 -1.67
N ASN A 130 -12.53 -6.84 -2.47
CA ASN A 130 -11.45 -7.79 -2.22
C ASN A 130 -10.05 -7.25 -2.57
N ALA A 131 -9.94 -6.28 -3.49
CA ALA A 131 -8.70 -5.57 -3.75
C ALA A 131 -8.17 -4.82 -2.51
N ALA A 132 -9.03 -4.45 -1.57
CA ALA A 132 -8.64 -3.85 -0.29
C ALA A 132 -7.64 -4.71 0.50
N GLN A 133 -7.62 -6.03 0.30
CA GLN A 133 -6.67 -6.93 0.96
C GLN A 133 -5.22 -6.70 0.50
N GLY A 134 -5.04 -6.31 -0.76
CA GLY A 134 -3.73 -6.11 -1.39
C GLY A 134 -3.31 -4.66 -1.53
N ILE A 135 -3.87 -3.72 -0.78
CA ILE A 135 -3.51 -2.29 -0.88
C ILE A 135 -1.99 -2.05 -0.75
N PRO A 136 -1.27 -2.64 0.21
CA PRO A 136 0.18 -2.50 0.29
C PRO A 136 0.89 -2.94 -1.00
N GLU A 137 0.62 -4.14 -1.46
CA GLU A 137 1.24 -4.72 -2.64
C GLU A 137 0.84 -3.98 -3.93
N LEU A 138 -0.41 -3.49 -4.01
CA LEU A 138 -0.88 -2.67 -5.13
C LEU A 138 -0.14 -1.33 -5.21
N ILE A 139 0.23 -0.74 -4.08
CA ILE A 139 1.05 0.47 -4.03
C ILE A 139 2.49 0.13 -4.44
N GLU A 140 3.07 -0.93 -3.89
CA GLU A 140 4.47 -1.31 -4.15
C GLU A 140 4.75 -1.62 -5.62
N ILE A 141 3.79 -2.25 -6.34
CA ILE A 141 3.93 -2.58 -7.77
C ILE A 141 3.40 -1.50 -8.72
N ALA A 142 2.92 -0.38 -8.19
CA ALA A 142 2.29 0.66 -9.01
C ALA A 142 3.28 1.27 -10.00
N THR A 143 2.78 1.57 -11.20
CA THR A 143 3.53 2.12 -12.35
C THR A 143 2.77 3.28 -12.97
N GLU A 144 3.23 3.78 -14.12
CA GLU A 144 2.53 4.77 -14.92
C GLU A 144 2.17 6.06 -14.15
N LYS A 145 3.14 6.62 -13.42
CA LYS A 145 2.96 7.88 -12.68
C LYS A 145 2.49 9.00 -13.62
N ARG A 146 1.33 9.56 -13.34
CA ARG A 146 0.78 10.71 -14.07
C ARG A 146 0.43 11.83 -13.10
N HIS A 147 0.88 13.04 -13.41
CA HIS A 147 0.53 14.23 -12.65
C HIS A 147 -0.62 14.98 -13.31
N THR A 148 -1.55 15.50 -12.50
CA THR A 148 -2.63 16.38 -12.94
C THR A 148 -2.75 17.54 -11.95
N GLU A 149 -2.72 18.75 -12.46
CA GLU A 149 -2.90 19.94 -11.63
C GLU A 149 -4.31 19.99 -11.02
N ASN A 150 -4.38 20.53 -9.81
CA ASN A 150 -5.68 20.75 -9.17
C ASN A 150 -6.35 22.00 -9.72
N SER A 151 -7.40 21.79 -10.53
CA SER A 151 -8.22 22.90 -11.08
C SER A 151 -9.42 23.28 -10.21
N LYS A 152 -9.67 22.56 -9.10
CA LYS A 152 -10.86 22.76 -8.25
C LYS A 152 -10.50 23.44 -6.94
N LYS A 153 -10.99 24.64 -6.71
CA LYS A 153 -10.83 25.38 -5.43
C LYS A 153 -11.24 24.59 -4.18
N LYS A 154 -12.21 23.67 -4.31
CA LYS A 154 -12.66 22.81 -3.21
C LYS A 154 -11.54 21.94 -2.61
N HIS A 155 -10.53 21.62 -3.40
CA HIS A 155 -9.42 20.73 -3.00
C HIS A 155 -8.08 21.48 -2.88
N GLU A 156 -8.11 22.82 -2.77
CA GLU A 156 -6.90 23.65 -2.74
C GLU A 156 -6.01 23.34 -1.54
N LYS A 157 -6.60 22.99 -0.40
CA LYS A 157 -5.85 22.62 0.81
C LYS A 157 -5.24 21.21 0.72
N ASP A 158 -5.98 20.26 0.18
CA ASP A 158 -5.62 18.83 0.20
C ASP A 158 -4.77 18.43 -1.00
N ALA A 159 -4.92 19.14 -2.13
CA ALA A 159 -4.20 18.90 -3.38
C ALA A 159 -3.47 20.15 -3.87
N LYS A 160 -2.74 20.83 -2.99
CA LYS A 160 -1.97 22.04 -3.31
C LYS A 160 -1.00 21.84 -4.46
N TYR A 161 -0.43 20.65 -4.57
CA TYR A 161 0.54 20.28 -5.60
C TYR A 161 -0.04 19.40 -6.71
N GLY A 162 -1.39 19.37 -6.84
CA GLY A 162 -2.09 18.53 -7.80
C GLY A 162 -2.28 17.09 -7.33
N TRP A 163 -2.59 16.21 -8.29
CA TRP A 163 -2.91 14.81 -8.08
C TRP A 163 -1.91 13.94 -8.83
N TYR A 164 -1.43 12.92 -8.16
CA TYR A 164 -0.66 11.85 -8.79
C TYR A 164 -1.55 10.62 -8.95
N ARG A 165 -1.50 10.00 -10.12
CA ARG A 165 -2.19 8.74 -10.42
C ARG A 165 -1.17 7.72 -10.82
N TYR A 166 -1.42 6.49 -10.40
CA TYR A 166 -0.63 5.32 -10.70
C TYR A 166 -1.55 4.21 -11.17
N GLU A 167 -1.01 3.26 -11.91
CA GLU A 167 -1.72 2.06 -12.34
C GLU A 167 -1.13 0.84 -11.64
N SER A 168 -1.99 -0.05 -11.17
CA SER A 168 -1.61 -1.36 -10.67
C SER A 168 -2.68 -2.38 -11.06
N ARG A 169 -2.27 -3.65 -11.11
CA ARG A 169 -3.13 -4.75 -11.53
C ARG A 169 -3.31 -5.75 -10.41
N PHE A 170 -4.50 -6.31 -10.30
CA PHE A 170 -4.76 -7.42 -9.39
C PHE A 170 -5.61 -8.49 -10.06
N ALA A 171 -5.52 -9.70 -9.54
CA ALA A 171 -6.32 -10.83 -9.93
C ALA A 171 -6.99 -11.48 -8.72
N LEU A 172 -8.19 -11.99 -8.93
CA LEU A 172 -8.97 -12.75 -7.97
C LEU A 172 -9.27 -14.14 -8.53
N PRO A 173 -9.38 -15.17 -7.69
CA PRO A 173 -9.82 -16.48 -8.15
C PRO A 173 -11.26 -16.41 -8.68
N VAL A 174 -11.49 -17.04 -9.82
CA VAL A 174 -12.82 -17.26 -10.36
C VAL A 174 -13.23 -18.67 -9.98
N TYR A 175 -14.20 -18.78 -9.09
CA TYR A 175 -14.83 -20.08 -8.80
C TYR A 175 -15.93 -20.30 -9.83
N SER A 176 -15.78 -21.27 -10.70
CA SER A 176 -16.89 -21.81 -11.49
C SER A 176 -17.81 -22.59 -10.56
N GLU A 177 -19.08 -22.25 -10.51
CA GLU A 177 -20.13 -23.06 -9.89
C GLU A 177 -20.32 -24.39 -10.64
#